data_db60a28198451dabcc459387e45e60c1
#
_entry.id   db60a28198451dabcc459387e45e60c1
#
_cell.length_a   1.000
_cell.length_b   1.000
_cell.length_c   1.000
_cell.angle_alpha   90.00
_cell.angle_beta   90.00
_cell.angle_gamma   90.00
#
_symmetry.space_group_name_H-M   'P 1'
#
loop_
_entity.id
_entity.type
_entity.pdbx_description
1 polymer ?
#
loop_
_entity_poly.entity_id
_entity_poly.type
_entity_poly.pdbx_seq_one_letter_code
_entity_poly.pdbx_strand_id
1 'polypeptide(L)'
;MEITITKSDFEQALPVGAAANDSVYESVKPAIERQLSFSKDVLLGVAGMQRMEDLGEGSSLVNWFKQLVCLSAFISMLRQLDLVLTPTGFGVVSNDNLAPASKQRVDALEGQLRTQYWKTLAMTLNGLRSENWGATDQARHFINHLYDEYTYFFETHRNGTYTEWNNYKTTIEEAEEMLRTKMGDRQMDDILDAFRRADPNRLEPYREVIACSIRFTDTWAMKGVATLKQPVYRRMMRILDSEDNKETFKLYRESIAYKANHYEPYQNSKDSAGYVFNG
;
A
#
# COMPACT_ATOMS: atom_id res chain seq x y z
N MET A 1 -5.57 -22.47 -12.33
CA MET A 1 -6.30 -22.78 -11.07
C MET A 1 -7.61 -21.99 -11.04
N GLU A 2 -8.73 -22.60 -10.67
CA GLU A 2 -9.99 -21.91 -10.44
C GLU A 2 -10.08 -21.54 -8.95
N ILE A 3 -10.07 -20.24 -8.64
CA ILE A 3 -10.23 -19.78 -7.25
C ILE A 3 -11.73 -19.73 -6.96
N THR A 4 -12.17 -20.53 -6.00
CA THR A 4 -13.54 -20.53 -5.47
C THR A 4 -13.52 -20.12 -4.01
N ILE A 5 -14.58 -19.45 -3.56
CA ILE A 5 -14.76 -19.04 -2.15
C ILE A 5 -15.88 -19.86 -1.55
N THR A 6 -15.54 -20.59 -0.50
CA THR A 6 -16.47 -21.43 0.25
C THR A 6 -17.06 -20.69 1.44
N LYS A 7 -18.12 -21.26 2.05
CA LYS A 7 -18.67 -20.76 3.32
C LYS A 7 -17.58 -20.75 4.41
N SER A 8 -16.73 -21.78 4.47
CA SER A 8 -15.64 -21.83 5.45
C SER A 8 -14.63 -20.67 5.26
N ASP A 9 -14.30 -20.30 4.01
CA ASP A 9 -13.43 -19.14 3.73
C ASP A 9 -14.08 -17.85 4.25
N PHE A 10 -15.43 -17.71 4.08
CA PHE A 10 -16.18 -16.56 4.56
C PHE A 10 -16.21 -16.49 6.10
N GLU A 11 -16.47 -17.62 6.76
CA GLU A 11 -16.49 -17.72 8.24
C GLU A 11 -15.13 -17.36 8.86
N GLN A 12 -14.03 -17.78 8.21
CA GLN A 12 -12.66 -17.46 8.67
C GLN A 12 -12.28 -15.99 8.41
N ALA A 13 -12.86 -15.37 7.40
CA ALA A 13 -12.55 -13.98 7.04
C ALA A 13 -13.17 -12.98 8.01
N LEU A 14 -14.29 -13.31 8.65
CA LEU A 14 -15.05 -12.36 9.47
C LEU A 14 -14.79 -12.55 10.96
N PRO A 15 -14.56 -11.45 11.71
CA PRO A 15 -14.30 -11.50 13.15
C PRO A 15 -15.56 -11.74 14.00
N VAL A 16 -16.72 -11.96 13.40
CA VAL A 16 -18.02 -11.95 14.08
C VAL A 16 -18.74 -13.26 13.93
N GLY A 17 -19.41 -13.73 14.99
CA GLY A 17 -20.27 -14.91 14.97
C GLY A 17 -21.45 -14.84 13.96
N ALA A 18 -21.68 -13.69 13.32
CA ALA A 18 -22.63 -13.56 12.21
C ALA A 18 -22.25 -14.44 11.00
N ALA A 19 -20.98 -14.73 10.82
CA ALA A 19 -20.50 -15.64 9.79
C ALA A 19 -21.03 -17.08 9.96
N ALA A 20 -21.34 -17.49 11.19
CA ALA A 20 -21.88 -18.82 11.48
C ALA A 20 -23.35 -19.01 11.07
N ASN A 21 -24.06 -17.94 10.67
CA ASN A 21 -25.44 -18.03 10.21
C ASN A 21 -25.50 -18.28 8.70
N ASP A 22 -26.03 -19.42 8.29
CA ASP A 22 -26.17 -19.82 6.88
C ASP A 22 -26.89 -18.76 6.03
N SER A 23 -27.91 -18.13 6.60
CA SER A 23 -28.69 -17.11 5.89
C SER A 23 -27.86 -15.86 5.54
N VAL A 24 -26.88 -15.50 6.36
CA VAL A 24 -25.99 -14.36 6.08
C VAL A 24 -25.07 -14.69 4.92
N TYR A 25 -24.45 -15.88 4.92
CA TYR A 25 -23.60 -16.30 3.82
C TYR A 25 -24.36 -16.32 2.49
N GLU A 26 -25.54 -16.94 2.44
CA GLU A 26 -26.35 -17.00 1.21
C GLU A 26 -26.74 -15.58 0.73
N SER A 27 -27.02 -14.65 1.64
CA SER A 27 -27.34 -13.26 1.29
C SER A 27 -26.15 -12.50 0.71
N VAL A 28 -24.93 -12.80 1.18
CA VAL A 28 -23.69 -12.13 0.74
C VAL A 28 -23.06 -12.82 -0.47
N LYS A 29 -23.34 -14.08 -0.73
CA LYS A 29 -22.75 -14.90 -1.80
C LYS A 29 -22.75 -14.22 -3.17
N PRO A 30 -23.85 -13.59 -3.66
CA PRO A 30 -23.81 -12.88 -4.94
C PRO A 30 -22.84 -11.69 -4.96
N ALA A 31 -22.61 -11.05 -3.81
CA ALA A 31 -21.64 -9.98 -3.69
C ALA A 31 -20.20 -10.55 -3.70
N ILE A 32 -19.98 -11.71 -3.07
CA ILE A 32 -18.70 -12.44 -3.11
C ILE A 32 -18.33 -12.80 -4.55
N GLU A 33 -19.27 -13.35 -5.32
CA GLU A 33 -19.02 -13.73 -6.71
C GLU A 33 -18.66 -12.53 -7.60
N ARG A 34 -19.39 -11.41 -7.46
CA ARG A 34 -19.07 -10.16 -8.16
C ARG A 34 -17.70 -9.61 -7.76
N GLN A 35 -17.41 -9.60 -6.45
CA GLN A 35 -16.15 -9.07 -5.93
C GLN A 35 -14.97 -9.96 -6.31
N LEU A 36 -15.17 -11.28 -6.39
CA LEU A 36 -14.16 -12.23 -6.86
C LEU A 36 -13.78 -11.96 -8.32
N SER A 37 -14.79 -11.82 -9.20
CA SER A 37 -14.55 -11.49 -10.61
C SER A 37 -13.82 -10.16 -10.73
N PHE A 38 -14.33 -9.12 -10.07
CA PHE A 38 -13.71 -7.79 -10.08
C PHE A 38 -12.24 -7.82 -9.60
N SER A 39 -11.98 -8.50 -8.48
CA SER A 39 -10.62 -8.56 -7.91
C SER A 39 -9.65 -9.38 -8.76
N LYS A 40 -10.15 -10.43 -9.46
CA LYS A 40 -9.33 -11.17 -10.43
C LYS A 40 -8.85 -10.26 -11.55
N ASP A 41 -9.71 -9.42 -12.08
CA ASP A 41 -9.38 -8.54 -13.21
C ASP A 41 -8.52 -7.35 -12.78
N VAL A 42 -8.93 -6.66 -11.71
CA VAL A 42 -8.33 -5.38 -11.30
C VAL A 42 -7.05 -5.56 -10.53
N LEU A 43 -6.97 -6.56 -9.64
CA LEU A 43 -5.83 -6.77 -8.76
C LEU A 43 -4.83 -7.80 -9.32
N LEU A 44 -5.32 -8.95 -9.76
CA LEU A 44 -4.44 -10.05 -10.16
C LEU A 44 -3.98 -9.93 -11.61
N GLY A 45 -4.92 -9.74 -12.53
CA GLY A 45 -4.65 -9.92 -13.94
C GLY A 45 -4.12 -11.34 -14.25
N VAL A 46 -3.60 -11.55 -15.43
CA VAL A 46 -3.04 -12.85 -15.86
C VAL A 46 -1.83 -13.24 -15.01
N ALA A 47 -0.92 -12.30 -14.76
CA ALA A 47 0.32 -12.57 -14.04
C ALA A 47 0.09 -12.87 -12.55
N GLY A 48 -0.88 -12.20 -11.90
CA GLY A 48 -1.25 -12.50 -10.51
C GLY A 48 -1.94 -13.85 -10.37
N MET A 49 -2.81 -14.21 -11.31
CA MET A 49 -3.43 -15.53 -11.36
C MET A 49 -2.37 -16.63 -11.53
N GLN A 50 -1.40 -16.45 -12.44
CA GLN A 50 -0.30 -17.38 -12.60
C GLN A 50 0.54 -17.50 -11.32
N ARG A 51 0.83 -16.37 -10.66
CA ARG A 51 1.55 -16.39 -9.38
C ARG A 51 0.83 -17.21 -8.31
N MET A 52 -0.49 -17.10 -8.22
CA MET A 52 -1.29 -17.90 -7.28
C MET A 52 -1.29 -19.39 -7.64
N GLU A 53 -1.35 -19.70 -8.92
CA GLU A 53 -1.27 -21.06 -9.42
C GLU A 53 0.07 -21.73 -9.10
N ASP A 54 1.18 -21.01 -9.32
CA ASP A 54 2.54 -21.47 -9.01
C ASP A 54 2.73 -21.75 -7.52
N LEU A 55 2.08 -20.99 -6.63
CA LEU A 55 2.15 -21.16 -5.18
C LEU A 55 1.19 -22.22 -4.64
N GLY A 56 0.13 -22.53 -5.37
CA GLY A 56 -0.89 -23.51 -5.01
C GLY A 56 -1.97 -23.02 -4.04
N GLU A 57 -3.09 -23.75 -3.99
CA GLU A 57 -4.31 -23.41 -3.23
C GLU A 57 -4.10 -23.15 -1.73
N GLY A 58 -3.20 -23.90 -1.10
CA GLY A 58 -2.91 -23.79 0.34
C GLY A 58 -1.97 -22.64 0.72
N SER A 59 -1.53 -21.84 -0.25
CA SER A 59 -0.60 -20.74 0.02
C SER A 59 -1.24 -19.60 0.79
N SER A 60 -0.42 -18.91 1.57
CA SER A 60 -0.86 -17.70 2.30
C SER A 60 -1.44 -16.63 1.37
N LEU A 61 -0.86 -16.47 0.17
CA LEU A 61 -1.33 -15.52 -0.82
C LEU A 61 -2.78 -15.80 -1.25
N VAL A 62 -3.10 -17.06 -1.58
CA VAL A 62 -4.45 -17.47 -1.96
C VAL A 62 -5.43 -17.24 -0.80
N ASN A 63 -5.02 -17.57 0.43
CA ASN A 63 -5.86 -17.36 1.62
C ASN A 63 -6.10 -15.87 1.88
N TRP A 64 -5.09 -15.02 1.77
CA TRP A 64 -5.26 -13.56 1.91
C TRP A 64 -6.18 -12.98 0.83
N PHE A 65 -6.03 -13.43 -0.40
CA PHE A 65 -6.89 -13.01 -1.50
C PHE A 65 -8.36 -13.41 -1.27
N LYS A 66 -8.63 -14.64 -0.86
CA LYS A 66 -9.99 -15.10 -0.49
C LYS A 66 -10.57 -14.26 0.65
N GLN A 67 -9.77 -14.02 1.69
CA GLN A 67 -10.15 -13.16 2.81
C GLN A 67 -10.47 -11.72 2.36
N LEU A 68 -9.64 -11.16 1.48
CA LEU A 68 -9.82 -9.83 0.91
C LEU A 68 -11.18 -9.71 0.19
N VAL A 69 -11.51 -10.69 -0.64
CA VAL A 69 -12.78 -10.74 -1.38
C VAL A 69 -13.97 -10.85 -0.43
N CYS A 70 -13.91 -11.74 0.58
CA CYS A 70 -14.96 -11.89 1.58
C CYS A 70 -15.20 -10.59 2.36
N LEU A 71 -14.13 -9.95 2.83
CA LEU A 71 -14.22 -8.68 3.57
C LEU A 71 -14.82 -7.57 2.70
N SER A 72 -14.37 -7.43 1.46
CA SER A 72 -14.89 -6.42 0.54
C SER A 72 -16.39 -6.63 0.26
N ALA A 73 -16.80 -7.88 -0.02
CA ALA A 73 -18.18 -8.22 -0.27
C ALA A 73 -19.07 -7.93 0.97
N PHE A 74 -18.61 -8.34 2.15
CA PHE A 74 -19.36 -8.13 3.39
C PHE A 74 -19.49 -6.65 3.74
N ILE A 75 -18.42 -5.87 3.63
CA ILE A 75 -18.45 -4.41 3.86
C ILE A 75 -19.47 -3.74 2.94
N SER A 76 -19.55 -4.16 1.66
CA SER A 76 -20.49 -3.59 0.69
C SER A 76 -21.96 -3.88 1.03
N MET A 77 -22.22 -4.97 1.74
CA MET A 77 -23.57 -5.42 2.12
C MET A 77 -23.95 -5.06 3.56
N LEU A 78 -22.98 -4.68 4.40
CA LEU A 78 -23.16 -4.54 5.86
C LEU A 78 -24.38 -3.72 6.26
N ARG A 79 -24.61 -2.59 5.60
CA ARG A 79 -25.74 -1.69 5.90
C ARG A 79 -27.06 -2.12 5.25
N GLN A 80 -27.05 -3.21 4.49
CA GLN A 80 -28.23 -3.73 3.82
C GLN A 80 -28.75 -4.99 4.48
N LEU A 81 -27.98 -5.61 5.37
CA LEU A 81 -28.33 -6.90 5.99
C LEU A 81 -29.53 -6.83 6.94
N ASP A 82 -29.86 -5.66 7.48
CA ASP A 82 -31.02 -5.42 8.34
C ASP A 82 -32.20 -4.79 7.59
N LEU A 83 -32.06 -4.49 6.29
CA LEU A 83 -33.07 -3.90 5.47
C LEU A 83 -33.97 -4.98 4.82
N VAL A 84 -35.25 -4.81 4.93
CA VAL A 84 -36.27 -5.64 4.25
C VAL A 84 -36.99 -4.77 3.23
N LEU A 85 -37.03 -5.20 1.98
CA LEU A 85 -37.86 -4.56 0.96
C LEU A 85 -39.31 -5.02 1.11
N THR A 86 -40.20 -4.08 1.36
CA THR A 86 -41.65 -4.31 1.44
C THR A 86 -42.33 -3.66 0.24
N PRO A 87 -43.57 -4.03 -0.09
CA PRO A 87 -44.33 -3.40 -1.18
C PRO A 87 -44.51 -1.89 -1.01
N THR A 88 -44.39 -1.37 0.22
CA THR A 88 -44.57 0.04 0.56
C THR A 88 -43.26 0.78 0.84
N GLY A 89 -42.07 0.11 0.72
CA GLY A 89 -40.77 0.72 0.97
C GLY A 89 -39.81 -0.18 1.74
N PHE A 90 -38.86 0.43 2.39
CA PHE A 90 -37.88 -0.30 3.21
C PHE A 90 -38.35 -0.42 4.66
N GLY A 91 -38.22 -1.61 5.23
CA GLY A 91 -38.39 -1.89 6.63
C GLY A 91 -37.08 -2.36 7.28
N VAL A 92 -37.06 -2.43 8.61
CA VAL A 92 -35.95 -2.99 9.39
C VAL A 92 -36.46 -4.24 10.10
N VAL A 93 -35.63 -5.29 10.12
CA VAL A 93 -36.00 -6.51 10.85
C VAL A 93 -35.98 -6.21 12.36
N SER A 94 -37.15 -6.34 12.97
CA SER A 94 -37.30 -6.27 14.43
C SER A 94 -38.22 -7.38 14.86
N ASN A 95 -37.86 -8.16 15.86
CA ASN A 95 -38.69 -9.15 16.48
C ASN A 95 -38.55 -9.07 18.01
N ASP A 96 -39.35 -9.81 18.74
CA ASP A 96 -39.44 -9.74 20.20
C ASP A 96 -38.09 -10.01 20.92
N ASN A 97 -37.14 -10.64 20.25
CA ASN A 97 -35.85 -11.03 20.80
C ASN A 97 -34.63 -10.27 20.22
N LEU A 98 -34.81 -9.53 19.13
CA LEU A 98 -33.72 -8.85 18.42
C LEU A 98 -34.18 -7.45 18.00
N ALA A 99 -33.48 -6.45 18.52
CA ALA A 99 -33.56 -5.08 18.07
C ALA A 99 -32.45 -4.76 17.05
N PRO A 100 -32.70 -3.87 16.07
CA PRO A 100 -31.66 -3.42 15.15
C PRO A 100 -30.40 -2.89 15.91
N ALA A 101 -29.24 -3.19 15.40
CA ALA A 101 -28.01 -2.66 15.99
C ALA A 101 -28.00 -1.13 15.91
N SER A 102 -27.51 -0.47 16.96
CA SER A 102 -27.38 0.99 16.91
C SER A 102 -26.40 1.39 15.82
N LYS A 103 -26.64 2.54 15.17
CA LYS A 103 -25.75 3.10 14.15
C LYS A 103 -24.29 3.12 14.62
N GLN A 104 -24.05 3.51 15.87
CA GLN A 104 -22.69 3.58 16.44
C GLN A 104 -21.98 2.22 16.46
N ARG A 105 -22.71 1.12 16.74
CA ARG A 105 -22.15 -0.24 16.71
C ARG A 105 -21.84 -0.69 15.29
N VAL A 106 -22.71 -0.37 14.34
CA VAL A 106 -22.49 -0.68 12.91
C VAL A 106 -21.31 0.10 12.37
N ASP A 107 -21.21 1.39 12.68
CA ASP A 107 -20.07 2.24 12.27
C ASP A 107 -18.75 1.74 12.87
N ALA A 108 -18.74 1.29 14.14
CA ALA A 108 -17.55 0.72 14.76
C ALA A 108 -17.14 -0.61 14.10
N LEU A 109 -18.09 -1.48 13.80
CA LEU A 109 -17.81 -2.73 13.07
C LEU A 109 -17.28 -2.45 11.66
N GLU A 110 -17.92 -1.53 10.92
CA GLU A 110 -17.44 -1.12 9.60
C GLU A 110 -16.00 -0.61 9.64
N GLY A 111 -15.64 0.20 10.63
CA GLY A 111 -14.27 0.69 10.84
C GLY A 111 -13.27 -0.44 11.08
N GLN A 112 -13.63 -1.44 11.88
CA GLN A 112 -12.81 -2.64 12.11
C GLN A 112 -12.62 -3.47 10.84
N LEU A 113 -13.70 -3.72 10.10
CA LEU A 113 -13.67 -4.48 8.85
C LEU A 113 -12.83 -3.78 7.77
N ARG A 114 -12.97 -2.45 7.65
CA ARG A 114 -12.14 -1.66 6.73
C ARG A 114 -10.66 -1.72 7.10
N THR A 115 -10.33 -1.67 8.38
CA THR A 115 -8.94 -1.83 8.86
C THR A 115 -8.41 -3.23 8.54
N GLN A 116 -9.22 -4.27 8.73
CA GLN A 116 -8.82 -5.64 8.40
C GLN A 116 -8.67 -5.83 6.88
N TYR A 117 -9.62 -5.33 6.08
CA TYR A 117 -9.53 -5.32 4.61
C TYR A 117 -8.23 -4.68 4.13
N TRP A 118 -7.93 -3.51 4.63
CA TRP A 118 -6.74 -2.75 4.29
C TRP A 118 -5.44 -3.50 4.64
N LYS A 119 -5.34 -4.10 5.84
CA LYS A 119 -4.19 -4.94 6.21
C LYS A 119 -4.06 -6.17 5.31
N THR A 120 -5.19 -6.82 5.00
CA THR A 120 -5.22 -7.99 4.12
C THR A 120 -4.83 -7.62 2.69
N LEU A 121 -5.25 -6.45 2.19
CA LEU A 121 -4.82 -5.93 0.89
C LEU A 121 -3.30 -5.76 0.84
N ALA A 122 -2.71 -5.10 1.84
CA ALA A 122 -1.26 -4.92 1.90
C ALA A 122 -0.49 -6.25 1.92
N MET A 123 -0.98 -7.26 2.68
CA MET A 123 -0.41 -8.60 2.68
C MET A 123 -0.55 -9.30 1.31
N THR A 124 -1.69 -9.15 0.67
CA THR A 124 -1.96 -9.70 -0.68
C THR A 124 -1.02 -9.08 -1.70
N LEU A 125 -0.90 -7.75 -1.71
CA LEU A 125 0.02 -7.03 -2.61
C LEU A 125 1.47 -7.46 -2.40
N ASN A 126 1.90 -7.59 -1.15
CA ASN A 126 3.25 -8.06 -0.84
C ASN A 126 3.49 -9.49 -1.34
N GLY A 127 2.50 -10.37 -1.23
CA GLY A 127 2.57 -11.75 -1.76
C GLY A 127 2.57 -11.82 -3.30
N LEU A 128 1.91 -10.87 -3.97
CA LEU A 128 1.85 -10.77 -5.43
C LEU A 128 3.17 -10.27 -6.05
N ARG A 129 3.95 -9.50 -5.31
CA ARG A 129 5.21 -8.94 -5.80
C ARG A 129 6.11 -10.04 -6.36
N SER A 130 6.42 -9.93 -7.64
CA SER A 130 7.24 -10.88 -8.40
C SER A 130 7.66 -10.23 -9.71
N GLU A 131 8.63 -10.80 -10.41
CA GLU A 131 9.12 -10.28 -11.68
C GLU A 131 7.97 -10.06 -12.68
N ASN A 132 7.09 -11.04 -12.84
CA ASN A 132 6.01 -10.97 -13.81
C ASN A 132 4.88 -10.02 -13.39
N TRP A 133 4.35 -10.16 -12.16
CA TRP A 133 3.26 -9.30 -11.71
C TRP A 133 3.72 -7.86 -11.50
N GLY A 134 4.93 -7.65 -10.98
CA GLY A 134 5.51 -6.32 -10.75
C GLY A 134 5.69 -5.48 -12.01
N ALA A 135 5.74 -6.12 -13.18
CA ALA A 135 5.81 -5.44 -14.48
C ALA A 135 4.46 -4.94 -15.00
N THR A 136 3.33 -5.38 -14.41
CA THR A 136 1.98 -5.09 -14.89
C THR A 136 1.48 -3.70 -14.52
N ASP A 137 0.42 -3.26 -15.21
CA ASP A 137 -0.28 -2.03 -14.86
C ASP A 137 -1.03 -2.15 -13.53
N GLN A 138 -1.50 -3.34 -13.16
CA GLN A 138 -2.06 -3.62 -11.85
C GLN A 138 -1.03 -3.31 -10.74
N ALA A 139 0.19 -3.81 -10.88
CA ALA A 139 1.24 -3.51 -9.90
C ALA A 139 1.55 -2.01 -9.80
N ARG A 140 1.58 -1.30 -10.92
CA ARG A 140 1.80 0.16 -10.94
C ARG A 140 0.66 0.93 -10.30
N HIS A 141 -0.57 0.46 -10.49
CA HIS A 141 -1.74 1.09 -9.90
C HIS A 141 -1.78 0.93 -8.37
N PHE A 142 -1.52 -0.28 -7.87
CA PHE A 142 -1.62 -0.57 -6.44
C PHE A 142 -0.35 -0.24 -5.64
N ILE A 143 0.82 -0.28 -6.27
CA ILE A 143 2.11 0.05 -5.65
C ILE A 143 2.69 1.24 -6.42
N ASN A 144 2.22 2.42 -6.10
CA ASN A 144 2.62 3.68 -6.70
C ASN A 144 3.51 4.55 -5.79
N HIS A 145 3.74 4.10 -4.56
CA HIS A 145 4.63 4.72 -3.57
C HIS A 145 5.79 3.78 -3.20
N LEU A 146 6.87 4.34 -2.68
CA LEU A 146 8.04 3.56 -2.20
C LEU A 146 7.71 2.59 -1.08
N TYR A 147 6.54 2.69 -0.51
CA TYR A 147 6.05 1.84 0.56
C TYR A 147 4.52 1.76 0.51
N ASP A 148 4.01 0.64 1.00
CA ASP A 148 2.60 0.45 1.26
C ASP A 148 2.29 0.73 2.74
N GLU A 149 1.02 0.68 3.07
CA GLU A 149 0.51 0.92 4.42
C GLU A 149 1.12 -0.03 5.45
N TYR A 150 1.26 -1.30 5.08
CA TYR A 150 1.83 -2.30 5.97
C TYR A 150 3.29 -1.98 6.29
N THR A 151 4.09 -1.70 5.27
CA THR A 151 5.51 -1.35 5.42
C THR A 151 5.67 -0.06 6.24
N TYR A 152 4.81 0.94 6.00
CA TYR A 152 4.83 2.19 6.75
C TYR A 152 4.60 1.99 8.25
N PHE A 153 3.53 1.29 8.63
CA PHE A 153 3.24 1.07 10.05
C PHE A 153 4.20 0.10 10.71
N PHE A 154 4.75 -0.85 9.96
CA PHE A 154 5.80 -1.74 10.44
C PHE A 154 7.07 -0.97 10.79
N GLU A 155 7.58 -0.14 9.87
CA GLU A 155 8.79 0.66 10.08
C GLU A 155 8.63 1.74 11.16
N THR A 156 7.44 2.27 11.32
CA THR A 156 7.16 3.30 12.33
C THR A 156 6.76 2.71 13.70
N HIS A 157 6.71 1.39 13.80
CA HIS A 157 6.30 0.66 15.02
C HIS A 157 4.92 1.07 15.54
N ARG A 158 3.98 1.34 14.63
CA ARG A 158 2.62 1.73 14.96
C ARG A 158 1.61 0.65 14.59
N ASN A 159 0.58 0.54 15.39
CA ASN A 159 -0.59 -0.27 15.07
C ASN A 159 -1.63 0.62 14.38
N GLY A 160 -1.40 0.90 13.09
CA GLY A 160 -2.22 1.81 12.30
C GLY A 160 -3.63 1.32 12.06
N THR A 161 -4.53 2.27 11.82
CA THR A 161 -5.90 2.04 11.39
C THR A 161 -6.10 2.60 9.98
N TYR A 162 -7.13 2.13 9.29
CA TYR A 162 -7.52 2.67 7.98
C TYR A 162 -7.72 4.21 8.02
N THR A 163 -8.38 4.71 9.06
CA THR A 163 -8.62 6.15 9.23
C THR A 163 -7.32 6.93 9.38
N GLU A 164 -6.40 6.39 10.17
CA GLU A 164 -5.09 7.01 10.39
C GLU A 164 -4.26 7.06 9.11
N TRP A 165 -4.20 5.94 8.37
CA TRP A 165 -3.56 5.90 7.06
C TRP A 165 -4.15 6.93 6.08
N ASN A 166 -5.48 6.98 5.97
CA ASN A 166 -6.14 7.90 5.07
C ASN A 166 -5.87 9.38 5.40
N ASN A 167 -5.65 9.69 6.69
CA ASN A 167 -5.26 11.04 7.12
C ASN A 167 -3.82 11.39 6.72
N TYR A 168 -2.94 10.41 6.57
CA TYR A 168 -1.54 10.64 6.16
C TYR A 168 -1.34 10.68 4.65
N LYS A 169 -2.32 10.29 3.86
CA LYS A 169 -2.17 10.13 2.41
C LYS A 169 -1.59 11.37 1.72
N THR A 170 -2.13 12.54 1.98
CA THR A 170 -1.63 13.79 1.40
C THR A 170 -0.19 14.08 1.83
N THR A 171 0.14 13.85 3.09
CA THR A 171 1.51 14.04 3.60
C THR A 171 2.49 13.07 2.95
N ILE A 172 2.06 11.86 2.65
CA ILE A 172 2.88 10.85 1.95
C ILE A 172 3.17 11.30 0.53
N GLU A 173 2.13 11.76 -0.19
CA GLU A 173 2.26 12.28 -1.55
C GLU A 173 3.23 13.47 -1.61
N GLU A 174 3.10 14.43 -0.70
CA GLU A 174 3.99 15.60 -0.60
C GLU A 174 5.43 15.20 -0.26
N ALA A 175 5.62 14.27 0.66
CA ALA A 175 6.95 13.79 1.06
C ALA A 175 7.65 13.05 -0.08
N GLU A 176 6.95 12.20 -0.82
CA GLU A 176 7.51 11.51 -1.98
C GLU A 176 7.88 12.46 -3.10
N GLU A 177 7.06 13.46 -3.39
CA GLU A 177 7.39 14.48 -4.39
C GLU A 177 8.65 15.25 -4.01
N MET A 178 8.79 15.59 -2.73
CA MET A 178 10.02 16.21 -2.23
C MET A 178 11.23 15.30 -2.37
N LEU A 179 11.10 14.01 -2.04
CA LEU A 179 12.19 13.04 -2.19
C LEU A 179 12.54 12.82 -3.66
N ARG A 180 11.54 12.79 -4.55
CA ARG A 180 11.71 12.71 -6.00
C ARG A 180 12.53 13.87 -6.55
N THR A 181 12.25 15.09 -6.07
CA THR A 181 13.05 16.28 -6.40
C THR A 181 14.52 16.14 -5.97
N LYS A 182 14.81 15.37 -4.90
CA LYS A 182 16.16 15.20 -4.35
C LYS A 182 16.91 14.01 -4.88
N MET A 183 16.23 12.95 -5.26
CA MET A 183 16.83 11.73 -5.82
C MET A 183 16.79 11.68 -7.35
N GLY A 184 15.89 12.45 -7.97
CA GLY A 184 15.60 12.41 -9.39
C GLY A 184 14.57 11.34 -9.76
N ASP A 185 13.71 11.65 -10.72
CA ASP A 185 12.57 10.80 -11.12
C ASP A 185 13.01 9.40 -11.54
N ARG A 186 14.03 9.29 -12.38
CA ARG A 186 14.52 8.00 -12.88
C ARG A 186 15.00 7.08 -11.77
N GLN A 187 15.65 7.62 -10.73
CA GLN A 187 16.10 6.82 -9.59
C GLN A 187 14.93 6.37 -8.72
N MET A 188 13.95 7.24 -8.47
CA MET A 188 12.73 6.88 -7.75
C MET A 188 11.94 5.80 -8.49
N ASP A 189 11.78 5.94 -9.80
CA ASP A 189 11.07 4.96 -10.62
C ASP A 189 11.78 3.61 -10.64
N ASP A 190 13.12 3.59 -10.62
CA ASP A 190 13.93 2.38 -10.56
C ASP A 190 13.79 1.66 -9.20
N ILE A 191 13.75 2.41 -8.10
CA ILE A 191 13.49 1.87 -6.77
C ILE A 191 12.07 1.28 -6.69
N LEU A 192 11.06 1.97 -7.22
CA LEU A 192 9.68 1.49 -7.29
C LEU A 192 9.54 0.22 -8.14
N ASP A 193 10.22 0.16 -9.28
CA ASP A 193 10.21 -1.03 -10.14
C ASP A 193 10.83 -2.23 -9.42
N ALA A 194 11.98 -2.04 -8.79
CA ALA A 194 12.63 -3.09 -7.99
C ALA A 194 11.75 -3.55 -6.82
N PHE A 195 11.03 -2.61 -6.18
CA PHE A 195 10.10 -2.93 -5.10
C PHE A 195 8.91 -3.75 -5.59
N ARG A 196 8.27 -3.38 -6.71
CA ARG A 196 7.14 -4.12 -7.31
C ARG A 196 7.52 -5.53 -7.73
N ARG A 197 8.72 -5.71 -8.31
CA ARG A 197 9.23 -6.99 -8.77
C ARG A 197 9.76 -7.87 -7.65
N ALA A 198 9.98 -7.32 -6.46
CA ALA A 198 10.63 -8.01 -5.35
C ALA A 198 11.98 -8.65 -5.74
N ASP A 199 12.74 -7.96 -6.63
CA ASP A 199 14.04 -8.42 -7.10
C ASP A 199 15.05 -8.43 -5.94
N PRO A 200 15.52 -9.59 -5.46
CA PRO A 200 16.41 -9.66 -4.30
C PRO A 200 17.74 -8.93 -4.49
N ASN A 201 18.24 -8.91 -5.73
CA ASN A 201 19.55 -8.32 -6.04
C ASN A 201 19.52 -6.79 -6.07
N ARG A 202 18.39 -6.22 -6.52
CA ARG A 202 18.18 -4.76 -6.57
C ARG A 202 17.60 -4.21 -5.27
N LEU A 203 16.72 -4.98 -4.60
CA LEU A 203 15.95 -4.51 -3.47
C LEU A 203 16.79 -4.30 -2.21
N GLU A 204 17.85 -5.12 -1.98
CA GLU A 204 18.65 -5.02 -0.76
C GLU A 204 19.30 -3.65 -0.55
N PRO A 205 20.03 -3.06 -1.53
CA PRO A 205 20.54 -1.71 -1.38
C PRO A 205 19.45 -0.63 -1.30
N TYR A 206 18.27 -0.87 -1.84
CA TYR A 206 17.14 0.09 -1.79
C TYR A 206 16.37 0.06 -0.48
N ARG A 207 16.37 -1.05 0.27
CA ARG A 207 15.62 -1.20 1.54
C ARG A 207 15.93 -0.09 2.54
N GLU A 208 17.19 0.27 2.68
CA GLU A 208 17.58 1.31 3.63
C GLU A 208 17.12 2.70 3.18
N VAL A 209 17.13 2.96 1.87
CA VAL A 209 16.59 4.20 1.30
C VAL A 209 15.07 4.26 1.52
N ILE A 210 14.35 3.15 1.28
CA ILE A 210 12.91 3.04 1.53
C ILE A 210 12.60 3.27 3.03
N ALA A 211 13.33 2.61 3.94
CA ALA A 211 13.15 2.79 5.37
C ALA A 211 13.42 4.24 5.83
N CYS A 212 14.45 4.88 5.26
CA CYS A 212 14.71 6.30 5.50
C CYS A 212 13.58 7.19 4.97
N SER A 213 13.03 6.88 3.80
CA SER A 213 11.90 7.61 3.20
C SER A 213 10.65 7.53 4.10
N ILE A 214 10.32 6.34 4.60
CA ILE A 214 9.20 6.13 5.53
C ILE A 214 9.38 6.97 6.81
N ARG A 215 10.53 6.90 7.45
CA ARG A 215 10.81 7.65 8.68
C ARG A 215 10.86 9.16 8.46
N PHE A 216 11.29 9.60 7.29
CA PHE A 216 11.23 11.00 6.89
C PHE A 216 9.78 11.48 6.79
N THR A 217 8.93 10.73 6.08
CA THR A 217 7.50 11.00 5.94
C THR A 217 6.78 11.00 7.29
N ASP A 218 7.09 10.01 8.14
CA ASP A 218 6.50 9.92 9.48
C ASP A 218 6.84 11.14 10.35
N THR A 219 8.10 11.59 10.30
CA THR A 219 8.52 12.78 11.01
C THR A 219 7.79 14.03 10.50
N TRP A 220 7.55 14.10 9.21
CA TRP A 220 6.77 15.18 8.61
C TRP A 220 5.32 15.14 9.07
N ALA A 221 4.65 13.98 8.97
CA ALA A 221 3.27 13.80 9.41
C ALA A 221 3.06 14.18 10.88
N MET A 222 4.02 13.82 11.75
CA MET A 222 3.94 14.10 13.19
C MET A 222 4.22 15.56 13.56
N LYS A 223 5.12 16.21 12.85
CA LYS A 223 5.60 17.56 13.20
C LYS A 223 5.03 18.68 12.32
N GLY A 224 4.31 18.32 11.26
CA GLY A 224 3.78 19.29 10.29
C GLY A 224 4.84 20.03 9.49
N VAL A 225 6.12 19.63 9.58
CA VAL A 225 7.23 20.29 8.89
C VAL A 225 8.21 19.26 8.37
N ALA A 226 8.41 19.23 7.06
CA ALA A 226 9.52 18.56 6.45
C ALA A 226 10.80 19.39 6.60
N THR A 227 11.86 18.77 7.04
CA THR A 227 13.15 19.43 7.09
C THR A 227 14.26 18.55 6.53
N LEU A 228 14.98 19.07 5.55
CA LEU A 228 16.18 18.45 5.01
C LEU A 228 17.32 18.35 6.04
N LYS A 229 17.18 18.97 7.20
CA LYS A 229 18.12 18.85 8.34
C LYS A 229 17.87 17.61 9.19
N GLN A 230 16.82 16.83 8.93
CA GLN A 230 16.56 15.60 9.67
C GLN A 230 17.72 14.62 9.55
N PRO A 231 18.13 13.95 10.65
CA PRO A 231 19.18 12.94 10.60
C PRO A 231 18.89 11.80 9.61
N VAL A 232 17.63 11.42 9.47
CA VAL A 232 17.15 10.36 8.57
C VAL A 232 17.37 10.76 7.11
N TYR A 233 16.99 11.99 6.74
CA TYR A 233 17.24 12.52 5.40
C TYR A 233 18.74 12.56 5.09
N ARG A 234 19.58 13.06 6.01
CA ARG A 234 21.03 13.06 5.84
C ARG A 234 21.64 11.66 5.72
N ARG A 235 21.06 10.67 6.42
CA ARG A 235 21.46 9.26 6.27
C ARG A 235 21.14 8.76 4.86
N MET A 236 19.94 9.00 4.38
CA MET A 236 19.50 8.63 3.03
C MET A 236 20.45 9.22 1.97
N MET A 237 20.74 10.51 2.05
CA MET A 237 21.66 11.17 1.11
C MET A 237 23.06 10.56 1.16
N ARG A 238 23.61 10.24 2.34
CA ARG A 238 24.90 9.56 2.46
C ARG A 238 24.92 8.18 1.79
N ILE A 239 23.78 7.45 1.82
CA ILE A 239 23.67 6.15 1.14
C ILE A 239 23.73 6.36 -0.38
N LEU A 240 22.98 7.34 -0.89
CA LEU A 240 22.96 7.69 -2.32
C LEU A 240 24.34 8.18 -2.83
N ASP A 241 25.06 8.94 -2.00
CA ASP A 241 26.35 9.54 -2.33
C ASP A 241 27.55 8.62 -2.11
N SER A 242 27.38 7.48 -1.41
CA SER A 242 28.47 6.55 -1.13
C SER A 242 29.11 6.01 -2.41
N GLU A 243 30.43 6.00 -2.46
CA GLU A 243 31.18 5.42 -3.58
C GLU A 243 30.94 3.91 -3.70
N ASP A 244 30.69 3.22 -2.58
CA ASP A 244 30.37 1.79 -2.58
C ASP A 244 29.05 1.51 -3.29
N ASN A 245 28.14 2.49 -3.34
CA ASN A 245 26.81 2.39 -3.93
C ASN A 245 26.68 3.08 -5.30
N LYS A 246 27.78 3.53 -5.91
CA LYS A 246 27.74 4.35 -7.13
C LYS A 246 27.04 3.68 -8.31
N GLU A 247 27.22 2.38 -8.49
CA GLU A 247 26.56 1.63 -9.56
C GLU A 247 25.08 1.42 -9.27
N THR A 248 24.74 1.18 -8.00
CA THR A 248 23.34 1.03 -7.55
C THR A 248 22.53 2.31 -7.75
N PHE A 249 23.12 3.47 -7.43
CA PHE A 249 22.45 4.77 -7.57
C PHE A 249 23.00 5.57 -8.75
N LYS A 250 23.35 4.90 -9.83
CA LYS A 250 23.87 5.53 -11.06
C LYS A 250 22.88 6.54 -11.64
N LEU A 251 21.59 6.21 -11.66
CA LEU A 251 20.55 7.10 -12.18
C LEU A 251 20.43 8.40 -11.39
N TYR A 252 20.59 8.32 -10.06
CA TYR A 252 20.70 9.51 -9.22
C TYR A 252 21.92 10.35 -9.57
N ARG A 253 23.11 9.74 -9.70
CA ARG A 253 24.37 10.44 -10.02
C ARG A 253 24.35 11.10 -11.40
N GLU A 254 23.61 10.58 -12.34
CA GLU A 254 23.38 11.17 -13.67
C GLU A 254 22.33 12.29 -13.68
N SER A 255 21.56 12.44 -12.58
CA SER A 255 20.42 13.34 -12.50
C SER A 255 20.80 14.81 -12.31
N ILE A 256 19.85 15.70 -12.63
CA ILE A 256 19.94 17.12 -12.29
C ILE A 256 19.94 17.29 -10.75
N ALA A 257 19.21 16.44 -10.04
CA ALA A 257 19.18 16.46 -8.58
C ALA A 257 20.56 16.26 -7.95
N TYR A 258 21.34 15.31 -8.46
CA TYR A 258 22.73 15.11 -8.01
C TYR A 258 23.59 16.34 -8.25
N LYS A 259 23.54 16.90 -9.45
CA LYS A 259 24.31 18.11 -9.82
C LYS A 259 23.93 19.31 -8.93
N ALA A 260 22.64 19.47 -8.61
CA ALA A 260 22.18 20.54 -7.73
C ALA A 260 22.61 20.33 -6.26
N ASN A 261 22.63 19.07 -5.78
CA ASN A 261 23.06 18.74 -4.43
C ASN A 261 24.60 18.84 -4.25
N HIS A 262 25.37 18.70 -5.34
CA HIS A 262 26.83 18.70 -5.37
C HIS A 262 27.38 19.87 -6.19
N TYR A 263 26.65 20.99 -6.22
CA TYR A 263 27.11 22.18 -6.92
C TYR A 263 28.37 22.72 -6.25
N GLU A 264 29.49 22.72 -7.01
CA GLU A 264 30.71 23.39 -6.63
C GLU A 264 30.71 24.81 -7.24
N PRO A 265 30.70 25.85 -6.41
CA PRO A 265 30.80 27.21 -6.94
C PRO A 265 32.11 27.37 -7.68
N TYR A 266 32.06 28.12 -8.78
CA TYR A 266 33.29 28.44 -9.55
C TYR A 266 34.35 29.05 -8.65
N GLN A 267 35.51 28.44 -8.65
CA GLN A 267 36.70 28.99 -7.94
C GLN A 267 37.57 29.76 -8.91
N ASN A 268 37.77 31.04 -8.62
CA ASN A 268 38.68 31.85 -9.40
C ASN A 268 40.12 31.31 -9.27
N SER A 269 40.77 30.98 -10.37
CA SER A 269 42.17 30.63 -10.41
C SER A 269 42.99 31.79 -10.97
N LYS A 270 44.31 31.79 -10.72
CA LYS A 270 45.21 32.82 -11.25
C LYS A 270 45.24 32.89 -12.78
N ASP A 271 44.89 31.77 -13.43
CA ASP A 271 44.88 31.62 -14.90
C ASP A 271 43.49 31.79 -15.50
N SER A 272 42.49 32.17 -14.70
CA SER A 272 41.13 32.39 -15.18
C SER A 272 41.07 33.66 -16.02
N ALA A 273 40.48 33.59 -17.22
CA ALA A 273 40.30 34.73 -18.12
C ALA A 273 39.31 35.81 -17.59
N GLY A 274 38.65 35.53 -16.48
CA GLY A 274 37.73 36.46 -15.79
C GLY A 274 37.49 36.01 -14.36
N TYR A 275 37.06 36.96 -13.51
CA TYR A 275 36.66 36.65 -12.12
C TYR A 275 35.16 36.63 -11.97
N VAL A 276 34.65 35.60 -11.31
CA VAL A 276 33.27 35.51 -10.91
C VAL A 276 33.14 35.89 -9.43
N PHE A 277 32.35 36.90 -9.13
CA PHE A 277 32.06 37.29 -7.75
C PHE A 277 30.88 36.45 -7.24
N ASN A 278 31.15 35.54 -6.33
CA ASN A 278 30.14 34.83 -5.59
C ASN A 278 29.73 35.70 -4.40
N GLY A 279 28.54 36.34 -4.52
CA GLY A 279 27.94 37.14 -3.45
C GLY A 279 27.23 36.27 -2.42
#